data_f3754c5ac60fba26284893ed361bf662
#
_entry.id   f3754c5ac60fba26284893ed361bf662
#
_cell.length_a   1.000
_cell.length_b   1.000
_cell.length_c   1.000
_cell.angle_alpha   90.00
_cell.angle_beta   90.00
_cell.angle_gamma   90.00
#
_symmetry.space_group_name_H-M   'P 1'
#
loop_
_entity.id
_entity.type
_entity.pdbx_description
1 polymer ?
#
loop_
_entity_poly.entity_id
_entity_poly.type
_entity_poly.pdbx_seq_one_letter_code
_entity_poly.pdbx_strand_id
1 'polypeptide(L)'
;MTRCRRPDRGDGFPCFKDTTLMNNLIDLARHIPTPDAALTVAYTPVTLPMEGRQPLELRITAPAESMDIPIVLFSHGGGPSNYIPSKDGYAHLAQFWAERGLAVIQPTHATSRVGGLPPDAQGAPFFWRERVAEMKAILDRLNEIEHQVPAIVGRLDHTRIAAAGHSFGGYTTGLLLGSRVQGEDFRDPRISAGLMLTAPGRGGSDLTPENAGRFPFFDVDFSGLTTRTLVVVGDEDNPHFTPRGPDWFADAFHDSPGAEALLTLRGVGHGLGGIAGLDAKETETEAPDALEATKRLTLAWLRSTLGLDADAWKTAAGALDGPASALAQVTPKTRPKGK
;
A
#
# COMPACT_ATOMS: atom_id res chain seq x y z
N MET A 1 20.36 -40.82 -14.67
CA MET A 1 19.75 -41.88 -13.85
C MET A 1 20.59 -42.06 -12.60
N THR A 2 20.29 -41.41 -11.51
CA THR A 2 21.01 -41.51 -10.26
C THR A 2 20.10 -42.26 -9.28
N ARG A 3 20.48 -43.52 -8.96
CA ARG A 3 19.73 -44.34 -8.01
C ARG A 3 19.93 -43.82 -6.60
N CYS A 4 18.88 -43.43 -5.88
CA CYS A 4 18.86 -43.27 -4.44
C CYS A 4 19.06 -44.64 -3.78
N ARG A 5 20.16 -44.84 -3.00
CA ARG A 5 20.34 -45.99 -2.12
C ARG A 5 19.52 -45.77 -0.85
N ARG A 6 18.70 -46.75 -0.48
CA ARG A 6 17.99 -46.81 0.82
C ARG A 6 18.98 -46.97 1.95
N PRO A 7 18.87 -46.24 3.06
CA PRO A 7 19.41 -46.66 4.33
C PRO A 7 18.42 -47.66 4.99
N ASP A 8 18.91 -48.82 5.38
CA ASP A 8 18.24 -49.75 6.29
C ASP A 8 18.12 -49.12 7.67
N ARG A 9 16.93 -48.65 8.05
CA ARG A 9 16.31 -48.66 9.40
C ARG A 9 15.06 -47.84 9.36
N GLY A 10 13.98 -48.47 9.83
CA GLY A 10 12.61 -47.99 9.74
C GLY A 10 12.32 -46.74 10.58
N ASP A 11 12.32 -45.61 9.96
CA ASP A 11 11.55 -44.43 10.35
C ASP A 11 11.23 -43.70 9.03
N GLY A 12 10.02 -44.01 8.53
CA GLY A 12 9.58 -43.58 7.22
C GLY A 12 9.26 -42.10 7.16
N PHE A 13 10.23 -41.27 6.89
CA PHE A 13 9.92 -39.95 6.29
C PHE A 13 9.63 -40.19 4.81
N PRO A 14 8.46 -39.71 4.30
CA PRO A 14 8.18 -39.83 2.88
C PRO A 14 9.24 -39.06 2.09
N CYS A 15 9.91 -39.76 1.16
CA CYS A 15 10.75 -39.11 0.15
C CYS A 15 9.84 -38.27 -0.73
N PHE A 16 9.84 -36.96 -0.56
CA PHE A 16 9.11 -36.03 -1.40
C PHE A 16 9.71 -36.06 -2.79
N LYS A 17 9.08 -36.84 -3.66
CA LYS A 17 9.38 -36.91 -5.09
C LYS A 17 8.58 -35.88 -5.88
N ASP A 18 8.48 -34.66 -5.47
CA ASP A 18 7.99 -33.62 -6.36
C ASP A 18 8.39 -32.22 -5.84
N THR A 19 9.55 -31.78 -6.25
CA THR A 19 9.97 -30.37 -6.17
C THR A 19 9.13 -29.46 -7.10
N THR A 20 8.26 -30.05 -7.92
CA THR A 20 7.40 -29.33 -8.87
C THR A 20 6.15 -28.76 -8.22
N LEU A 21 5.69 -29.30 -7.07
CA LEU A 21 4.45 -28.85 -6.40
C LEU A 21 4.62 -27.58 -5.55
N MET A 22 5.82 -27.20 -5.17
CA MET A 22 6.05 -26.01 -4.36
C MET A 22 6.10 -24.69 -5.16
N ASN A 23 6.09 -24.73 -6.49
CA ASN A 23 6.22 -23.55 -7.36
C ASN A 23 4.91 -23.07 -8.01
N ASN A 24 3.77 -23.71 -7.75
CA ASN A 24 2.52 -23.38 -8.44
C ASN A 24 1.65 -22.33 -7.76
N LEU A 25 2.05 -21.83 -6.58
CA LEU A 25 1.29 -20.79 -5.89
C LEU A 25 1.42 -19.40 -6.57
N ILE A 26 2.52 -19.19 -7.30
CA ILE A 26 2.76 -18.01 -8.11
C ILE A 26 3.06 -18.49 -9.52
N ASP A 27 2.06 -18.44 -10.39
CA ASP A 27 2.18 -18.93 -11.78
C ASP A 27 1.98 -17.80 -12.79
N LEU A 28 0.84 -17.18 -12.80
CA LEU A 28 0.48 -16.16 -13.78
C LEU A 28 1.20 -14.83 -13.50
N ALA A 29 1.34 -14.46 -12.24
CA ALA A 29 1.97 -13.19 -11.85
C ALA A 29 3.46 -13.11 -12.26
N ARG A 30 4.15 -14.26 -12.41
CA ARG A 30 5.55 -14.27 -12.86
C ARG A 30 5.74 -13.67 -14.26
N HIS A 31 4.68 -13.61 -15.06
CA HIS A 31 4.70 -12.98 -16.38
C HIS A 31 4.70 -11.45 -16.33
N ILE A 32 4.41 -10.85 -15.15
CA ILE A 32 4.55 -9.41 -14.95
C ILE A 32 6.00 -9.12 -14.60
N PRO A 33 6.74 -8.38 -15.44
CA PRO A 33 8.17 -8.17 -15.25
C PRO A 33 8.45 -7.34 -14.00
N THR A 34 9.56 -7.64 -13.35
CA THR A 34 10.07 -6.89 -12.19
C THR A 34 11.60 -7.01 -12.16
N PRO A 35 12.32 -6.00 -11.67
CA PRO A 35 13.77 -6.10 -11.47
C PRO A 35 14.13 -7.19 -10.46
N ASP A 36 15.38 -7.65 -10.52
CA ASP A 36 15.94 -8.55 -9.52
C ASP A 36 15.92 -7.92 -8.13
N ALA A 37 15.79 -8.76 -7.12
CA ALA A 37 15.80 -8.34 -5.74
C ALA A 37 17.24 -8.00 -5.29
N ALA A 38 17.39 -6.86 -4.62
CA ALA A 38 18.63 -6.47 -3.95
C ALA A 38 18.52 -6.69 -2.44
N LEU A 39 19.68 -6.68 -1.77
CA LEU A 39 19.72 -6.70 -0.31
C LEU A 39 19.08 -5.45 0.27
N THR A 40 18.38 -5.61 1.38
CA THR A 40 17.71 -4.55 2.10
C THR A 40 18.09 -4.51 3.56
N VAL A 41 17.85 -3.36 4.18
CA VAL A 41 17.91 -3.16 5.63
C VAL A 41 16.52 -2.75 6.12
N ALA A 42 16.16 -3.22 7.32
CA ALA A 42 14.93 -2.79 7.99
C ALA A 42 15.26 -2.35 9.42
N TYR A 43 14.85 -1.14 9.77
CA TYR A 43 14.99 -0.56 11.10
C TYR A 43 13.63 -0.35 11.74
N THR A 44 13.47 -0.83 12.98
CA THR A 44 12.24 -0.72 13.75
C THR A 44 12.50 -0.90 15.25
N PRO A 45 11.98 -0.02 16.14
CA PRO A 45 11.38 1.25 15.79
C PRO A 45 12.41 2.35 15.51
N VAL A 46 12.11 3.21 14.55
CA VAL A 46 12.67 4.56 14.49
C VAL A 46 11.64 5.47 15.14
N THR A 47 12.05 6.38 16.03
CA THR A 47 11.11 7.18 16.83
C THR A 47 11.15 8.64 16.45
N LEU A 48 9.97 9.23 16.29
CA LEU A 48 9.79 10.64 16.00
C LEU A 48 9.06 11.30 17.18
N PRO A 49 9.69 12.17 17.97
CA PRO A 49 9.03 12.86 19.06
C PRO A 49 7.80 13.64 18.58
N MET A 50 6.68 13.52 19.28
CA MET A 50 5.43 14.22 18.99
C MET A 50 5.05 15.06 20.21
N GLU A 51 4.54 16.26 19.97
CA GLU A 51 4.12 17.15 21.05
C GLU A 51 2.91 16.60 21.81
N GLY A 52 2.98 16.57 23.14
CA GLY A 52 1.86 16.19 24.01
C GLY A 52 1.45 14.72 23.96
N ARG A 53 2.24 13.84 23.31
CA ARG A 53 1.91 12.40 23.17
C ARG A 53 3.16 11.53 23.10
N GLN A 54 2.96 10.22 23.10
CA GLN A 54 4.04 9.27 22.85
C GLN A 54 4.67 9.50 21.47
N PRO A 55 5.99 9.25 21.33
CA PRO A 55 6.67 9.35 20.04
C PRO A 55 5.97 8.51 18.98
N LEU A 56 5.94 9.01 17.75
CA LEU A 56 5.50 8.24 16.61
C LEU A 56 6.56 7.18 16.27
N GLU A 57 6.19 5.92 16.31
CA GLU A 57 7.07 4.82 15.92
C GLU A 57 6.97 4.55 14.43
N LEU A 58 8.13 4.40 13.80
CA LEU A 58 8.27 4.12 12.37
C LEU A 58 9.02 2.80 12.17
N ARG A 59 8.70 2.15 11.06
CA ARG A 59 9.54 1.15 10.41
C ARG A 59 10.07 1.72 9.10
N ILE A 60 11.35 1.55 8.82
CA ILE A 60 11.99 1.95 7.58
C ILE A 60 12.62 0.72 6.96
N THR A 61 12.23 0.44 5.71
CA THR A 61 12.81 -0.65 4.92
C THR A 61 13.38 -0.04 3.65
N ALA A 62 14.67 -0.26 3.37
CA ALA A 62 15.36 0.37 2.24
C ALA A 62 16.42 -0.55 1.63
N PRO A 63 16.84 -0.32 0.37
CA PRO A 63 17.98 -1.00 -0.22
C PRO A 63 19.28 -0.79 0.58
N ALA A 64 20.08 -1.83 0.73
CA ALA A 64 21.30 -1.78 1.53
C ALA A 64 22.41 -0.92 0.90
N GLU A 65 22.48 -0.82 -0.43
CA GLU A 65 23.64 -0.24 -1.13
C GLU A 65 23.30 0.89 -2.13
N SER A 66 22.02 1.19 -2.38
CA SER A 66 21.60 2.23 -3.34
C SER A 66 21.81 3.65 -2.82
N MET A 67 21.97 4.61 -3.73
CA MET A 67 21.97 6.07 -3.46
C MET A 67 20.78 6.71 -4.15
N ASP A 68 20.43 7.94 -3.74
CA ASP A 68 19.30 8.71 -4.29
C ASP A 68 17.98 7.90 -4.30
N ILE A 69 17.68 7.25 -3.17
CA ILE A 69 16.59 6.31 -3.03
C ILE A 69 15.27 7.06 -2.91
N PRO A 70 14.30 6.90 -3.84
CA PRO A 70 12.98 7.50 -3.69
C PRO A 70 12.23 6.94 -2.49
N ILE A 71 11.36 7.76 -1.90
CA ILE A 71 10.65 7.46 -0.67
C ILE A 71 9.19 7.09 -0.97
N VAL A 72 8.68 6.06 -0.32
CA VAL A 72 7.26 5.73 -0.23
C VAL A 72 6.82 5.84 1.21
N LEU A 73 5.95 6.79 1.52
CA LEU A 73 5.26 6.85 2.80
C LEU A 73 4.05 5.92 2.73
N PHE A 74 4.03 4.89 3.56
CA PHE A 74 2.95 3.91 3.57
C PHE A 74 2.08 4.03 4.81
N SER A 75 0.80 4.37 4.62
CA SER A 75 -0.21 4.48 5.66
C SER A 75 -0.99 3.16 5.77
N HIS A 76 -0.94 2.52 6.94
CA HIS A 76 -1.64 1.26 7.22
C HIS A 76 -3.17 1.42 7.28
N GLY A 77 -3.91 0.34 7.05
CA GLY A 77 -5.36 0.27 7.24
C GLY A 77 -5.79 0.30 8.70
N GLY A 78 -7.09 0.25 8.93
CA GLY A 78 -7.70 -0.12 10.21
C GLY A 78 -7.87 -1.62 10.31
N GLY A 79 -8.13 -2.13 11.52
CA GLY A 79 -8.43 -3.54 11.72
C GLY A 79 -8.49 -3.93 13.20
N PRO A 80 -9.05 -5.10 13.51
CA PRO A 80 -9.18 -5.57 14.88
C PRO A 80 -7.90 -6.19 15.45
N SER A 81 -6.91 -6.52 14.62
CA SER A 81 -5.63 -7.07 15.09
C SER A 81 -4.76 -6.01 15.74
N ASN A 82 -3.70 -6.46 16.40
CA ASN A 82 -2.68 -5.57 16.95
C ASN A 82 -1.50 -5.38 16.01
N TYR A 83 -1.38 -6.23 14.98
CA TYR A 83 -0.23 -6.26 14.07
C TYR A 83 -0.48 -5.37 12.84
N ILE A 84 -1.60 -5.59 12.15
CA ILE A 84 -1.88 -4.94 10.86
C ILE A 84 -1.98 -3.42 10.98
N PRO A 85 -2.74 -2.84 11.95
CA PRO A 85 -2.81 -1.39 12.08
C PRO A 85 -1.58 -0.82 12.79
N SER A 86 -0.39 -1.16 12.31
CA SER A 86 0.88 -0.67 12.86
C SER A 86 1.97 -0.59 11.79
N LYS A 87 3.13 -0.05 12.17
CA LYS A 87 4.34 0.00 11.34
C LYS A 87 4.84 -1.38 10.88
N ASP A 88 4.48 -2.44 11.59
CA ASP A 88 4.95 -3.79 11.31
C ASP A 88 4.03 -4.57 10.37
N GLY A 89 2.80 -4.12 10.18
CA GLY A 89 1.90 -4.62 9.14
C GLY A 89 2.42 -4.31 7.74
N TYR A 90 1.97 -5.09 6.73
CA TYR A 90 2.37 -4.91 5.33
C TYR A 90 3.88 -5.08 5.07
N ALA A 91 4.61 -5.67 6.01
CA ALA A 91 6.08 -5.75 5.95
C ALA A 91 6.58 -6.44 4.67
N HIS A 92 5.90 -7.48 4.18
CA HIS A 92 6.28 -8.19 2.95
C HIS A 92 6.04 -7.36 1.68
N LEU A 93 5.05 -6.44 1.66
CA LEU A 93 4.83 -5.50 0.57
C LEU A 93 5.94 -4.44 0.57
N ALA A 94 6.22 -3.85 1.74
CA ALA A 94 7.29 -2.88 1.92
C ALA A 94 8.66 -3.47 1.56
N GLN A 95 8.93 -4.71 2.00
CA GLN A 95 10.14 -5.45 1.67
C GLN A 95 10.29 -5.65 0.16
N PHE A 96 9.21 -6.06 -0.52
CA PHE A 96 9.23 -6.28 -1.97
C PHE A 96 9.57 -5.00 -2.75
N TRP A 97 9.04 -3.86 -2.32
CA TRP A 97 9.35 -2.57 -2.93
C TRP A 97 10.78 -2.11 -2.62
N ALA A 98 11.23 -2.36 -1.39
CA ALA A 98 12.58 -1.98 -0.98
C ALA A 98 13.66 -2.80 -1.69
N GLU A 99 13.46 -4.10 -1.86
CA GLU A 99 14.33 -4.96 -2.67
C GLU A 99 14.53 -4.44 -4.10
N ARG A 100 13.65 -3.55 -4.56
CA ARG A 100 13.63 -3.07 -5.94
C ARG A 100 13.77 -1.55 -6.06
N GLY A 101 14.47 -0.97 -5.07
CA GLY A 101 15.02 0.38 -5.17
C GLY A 101 14.20 1.48 -4.49
N LEU A 102 13.24 1.18 -3.61
CA LEU A 102 12.45 2.17 -2.90
C LEU A 102 12.73 2.14 -1.39
N ALA A 103 12.73 3.27 -0.72
CA ALA A 103 12.70 3.33 0.74
C ALA A 103 11.25 3.46 1.22
N VAL A 104 10.79 2.54 2.05
CA VAL A 104 9.42 2.54 2.57
C VAL A 104 9.44 2.95 4.03
N ILE A 105 8.69 3.98 4.38
CA ILE A 105 8.52 4.50 5.75
C ILE A 105 7.08 4.24 6.19
N GLN A 106 6.91 3.46 7.25
CA GLN A 106 5.63 3.03 7.79
C GLN A 106 5.46 3.52 9.23
N PRO A 107 4.49 4.39 9.55
CA PRO A 107 4.19 4.77 10.93
C PRO A 107 3.25 3.78 11.61
N THR A 108 3.26 3.78 12.96
CA THR A 108 2.16 3.31 13.79
C THR A 108 1.25 4.49 14.10
N HIS A 109 0.13 4.62 13.39
CA HIS A 109 -0.76 5.78 13.50
C HIS A 109 -1.51 5.85 14.84
N ALA A 110 -2.02 7.04 15.18
CA ALA A 110 -2.86 7.32 16.34
C ALA A 110 -4.04 6.35 16.52
N THR A 111 -4.57 5.79 15.43
CA THR A 111 -5.66 4.80 15.45
C THR A 111 -5.24 3.41 15.87
N SER A 112 -3.93 3.14 15.96
CA SER A 112 -3.42 1.80 16.31
C SER A 112 -3.73 1.45 17.76
N ARG A 113 -4.01 0.17 18.02
CA ARG A 113 -4.13 -0.37 19.37
C ARG A 113 -2.79 -0.54 20.07
N VAL A 114 -1.69 -0.54 19.29
CA VAL A 114 -0.32 -0.62 19.80
C VAL A 114 0.40 0.69 19.51
N GLY A 115 0.71 1.47 20.53
CA GLY A 115 1.41 2.76 20.39
C GLY A 115 0.56 3.91 19.83
N GLY A 116 -0.77 3.72 19.69
CA GLY A 116 -1.69 4.77 19.29
C GLY A 116 -2.08 5.71 20.45
N LEU A 117 -2.98 6.64 20.15
CA LEU A 117 -3.56 7.51 21.17
C LEU A 117 -4.61 6.79 22.02
N PRO A 118 -4.83 7.24 23.28
CA PRO A 118 -5.92 6.71 24.10
C PRO A 118 -7.28 6.83 23.43
N PRO A 119 -8.19 5.88 23.66
CA PRO A 119 -9.49 5.85 23.00
C PRO A 119 -10.44 7.00 23.36
N ASP A 120 -10.12 7.75 24.40
CA ASP A 120 -10.83 8.94 24.90
C ASP A 120 -10.13 10.25 24.49
N ALA A 121 -9.02 10.20 23.76
CA ALA A 121 -8.35 11.40 23.27
C ALA A 121 -9.18 12.12 22.19
N GLN A 122 -8.95 13.41 22.05
CA GLN A 122 -9.61 14.22 21.02
C GLN A 122 -9.35 13.62 19.64
N GLY A 123 -10.40 13.48 18.81
CA GLY A 123 -10.32 12.85 17.49
C GLY A 123 -10.65 11.35 17.48
N ALA A 124 -10.79 10.72 18.68
CA ALA A 124 -11.16 9.31 18.79
C ALA A 124 -12.54 9.01 18.17
N PRO A 125 -12.74 7.79 17.71
CA PRO A 125 -11.80 6.68 17.64
C PRO A 125 -10.97 6.67 16.34
N PHE A 126 -11.22 7.59 15.41
CA PHE A 126 -10.69 7.49 14.05
C PHE A 126 -9.39 8.27 13.85
N PHE A 127 -9.16 9.33 14.61
CA PHE A 127 -7.93 10.14 14.56
C PHE A 127 -7.47 10.48 13.13
N TRP A 128 -8.42 10.75 12.23
CA TRP A 128 -8.10 10.89 10.81
C TRP A 128 -7.24 12.14 10.52
N ARG A 129 -7.42 13.23 11.30
CA ARG A 129 -6.58 14.44 11.19
C ARG A 129 -5.18 14.18 11.72
N GLU A 130 -5.09 13.45 12.83
CA GLU A 130 -3.82 13.06 13.45
C GLU A 130 -3.01 12.19 12.50
N ARG A 131 -3.63 11.25 11.78
CA ARG A 131 -2.96 10.43 10.76
C ARG A 131 -2.33 11.27 9.65
N VAL A 132 -3.05 12.30 9.17
CA VAL A 132 -2.51 13.24 8.18
C VAL A 132 -1.36 14.06 8.76
N ALA A 133 -1.50 14.55 9.98
CA ALA A 133 -0.46 15.31 10.68
C ALA A 133 0.80 14.45 10.91
N GLU A 134 0.65 13.18 11.26
CA GLU A 134 1.74 12.21 11.41
C GLU A 134 2.53 12.03 10.11
N MET A 135 1.84 11.86 8.98
CA MET A 135 2.50 11.74 7.68
C MET A 135 3.26 13.01 7.30
N LYS A 136 2.68 14.19 7.57
CA LYS A 136 3.38 15.47 7.34
C LYS A 136 4.57 15.64 8.27
N ALA A 137 4.46 15.26 9.54
CA ALA A 137 5.56 15.31 10.50
C ALA A 137 6.75 14.43 10.08
N ILE A 138 6.49 13.27 9.44
CA ILE A 138 7.54 12.44 8.85
C ILE A 138 8.25 13.22 7.74
N LEU A 139 7.49 13.83 6.81
CA LEU A 139 8.06 14.61 5.70
C LEU A 139 8.87 15.83 6.19
N ASP A 140 8.42 16.49 7.24
CA ASP A 140 9.09 17.66 7.81
C ASP A 140 10.43 17.29 8.46
N ARG A 141 10.61 16.02 8.85
CA ARG A 141 11.72 15.58 9.69
C ARG A 141 12.50 14.41 9.09
N LEU A 142 12.48 14.26 7.74
CA LEU A 142 13.20 13.18 7.04
C LEU A 142 14.69 13.15 7.40
N ASN A 143 15.35 14.31 7.52
CA ASN A 143 16.76 14.37 7.92
C ASN A 143 17.00 13.79 9.33
N GLU A 144 16.10 14.09 10.29
CA GLU A 144 16.18 13.54 11.64
C GLU A 144 15.98 12.02 11.65
N ILE A 145 15.05 11.54 10.83
CA ILE A 145 14.77 10.12 10.65
C ILE A 145 15.98 9.40 10.06
N GLU A 146 16.59 9.94 9.00
CA GLU A 146 17.79 9.36 8.40
C GLU A 146 18.95 9.23 9.39
N HIS A 147 19.18 10.26 10.25
CA HIS A 147 20.26 10.23 11.23
C HIS A 147 20.11 9.12 12.28
N GLN A 148 18.90 8.62 12.50
CA GLN A 148 18.67 7.46 13.37
C GLN A 148 18.99 6.12 12.70
N VAL A 149 19.19 6.10 11.38
CA VAL A 149 19.37 4.88 10.59
C VAL A 149 20.71 4.95 9.83
N PRO A 150 21.82 4.57 10.43
CA PRO A 150 23.16 4.77 9.86
C PRO A 150 23.34 4.23 8.44
N ALA A 151 22.61 3.17 8.08
CA ALA A 151 22.70 2.56 6.74
C ALA A 151 22.04 3.39 5.62
N ILE A 152 21.25 4.44 5.93
CA ILE A 152 20.58 5.26 4.93
C ILE A 152 20.89 6.75 5.02
N VAL A 153 21.74 7.16 5.94
CA VAL A 153 22.11 8.59 6.11
C VAL A 153 22.60 9.20 4.81
N GLY A 154 21.91 10.24 4.36
CA GLY A 154 22.24 10.98 3.13
C GLY A 154 22.00 10.19 1.84
N ARG A 155 21.21 9.11 1.90
CA ARG A 155 20.95 8.25 0.75
C ARG A 155 19.52 8.35 0.23
N LEU A 156 18.60 8.96 0.97
CA LEU A 156 17.22 9.16 0.53
C LEU A 156 17.12 10.40 -0.39
N ASP A 157 16.32 10.29 -1.43
CA ASP A 157 15.98 11.43 -2.29
C ASP A 157 14.68 12.09 -1.80
N HIS A 158 14.81 13.16 -1.05
CA HIS A 158 13.69 13.92 -0.49
C HIS A 158 12.86 14.67 -1.55
N THR A 159 13.25 14.64 -2.82
CA THR A 159 12.51 15.26 -3.93
C THR A 159 11.62 14.27 -4.68
N ARG A 160 11.82 12.96 -4.49
CA ARG A 160 11.05 11.89 -5.12
C ARG A 160 10.26 11.09 -4.09
N ILE A 161 9.09 11.60 -3.74
CA ILE A 161 8.24 11.05 -2.69
C ILE A 161 6.89 10.62 -3.24
N ALA A 162 6.48 9.39 -2.94
CA ALA A 162 5.12 8.90 -3.12
C ALA A 162 4.45 8.67 -1.78
N ALA A 163 3.13 8.84 -1.73
CA ALA A 163 2.29 8.35 -0.65
C ALA A 163 1.50 7.14 -1.11
N ALA A 164 1.46 6.11 -0.28
CA ALA A 164 0.69 4.90 -0.50
C ALA A 164 -0.10 4.54 0.76
N GLY A 165 -1.24 3.87 0.60
CA GLY A 165 -1.99 3.42 1.76
C GLY A 165 -3.13 2.48 1.39
N HIS A 166 -3.47 1.61 2.35
CA HIS A 166 -4.52 0.62 2.21
C HIS A 166 -5.73 0.98 3.07
N SER A 167 -6.94 0.79 2.54
CA SER A 167 -8.18 1.00 3.31
C SER A 167 -8.22 2.40 3.93
N PHE A 168 -8.33 2.52 5.25
CA PHE A 168 -8.27 3.81 5.95
C PHE A 168 -6.92 4.55 5.74
N GLY A 169 -5.83 3.81 5.47
CA GLY A 169 -4.57 4.40 5.01
C GLY A 169 -4.66 4.99 3.60
N GLY A 170 -5.46 4.37 2.73
CA GLY A 170 -5.79 4.90 1.41
C GLY A 170 -6.57 6.22 1.50
N TYR A 171 -7.51 6.33 2.45
CA TYR A 171 -8.18 7.59 2.78
C TYR A 171 -7.18 8.67 3.20
N THR A 172 -6.29 8.35 4.16
CA THR A 172 -5.21 9.27 4.60
C THR A 172 -4.34 9.72 3.42
N THR A 173 -3.98 8.78 2.56
CA THR A 173 -3.22 9.05 1.33
C THR A 173 -3.97 10.00 0.40
N GLY A 174 -5.25 9.75 0.14
CA GLY A 174 -6.09 10.62 -0.71
C GLY A 174 -6.11 12.08 -0.24
N LEU A 175 -6.19 12.32 1.08
CA LEU A 175 -6.13 13.67 1.65
C LEU A 175 -4.77 14.35 1.38
N LEU A 176 -3.66 13.62 1.53
CA LEU A 176 -2.32 14.13 1.23
C LEU A 176 -2.11 14.43 -0.26
N LEU A 177 -2.86 13.77 -1.15
CA LEU A 177 -2.81 13.96 -2.60
C LEU A 177 -3.72 15.07 -3.11
N GLY A 178 -4.60 15.62 -2.24
CA GLY A 178 -5.46 16.76 -2.56
C GLY A 178 -6.96 16.50 -2.51
N SER A 179 -7.41 15.32 -2.07
CA SER A 179 -8.82 15.15 -1.71
C SER A 179 -9.19 16.09 -0.56
N ARG A 180 -10.42 16.64 -0.57
CA ARG A 180 -10.88 17.55 0.45
C ARG A 180 -11.96 16.91 1.30
N VAL A 181 -12.01 17.28 2.55
CA VAL A 181 -13.07 16.88 3.47
C VAL A 181 -13.52 18.06 4.29
N GLN A 182 -14.84 18.27 4.39
CA GLN A 182 -15.42 19.42 5.11
C GLN A 182 -14.87 20.77 4.62
N GLY A 183 -14.49 20.86 3.32
CA GLY A 183 -13.91 22.06 2.72
C GLY A 183 -12.43 22.29 3.00
N GLU A 184 -11.79 21.44 3.80
CA GLU A 184 -10.37 21.53 4.14
C GLU A 184 -9.49 20.79 3.12
N ASP A 185 -8.33 21.40 2.82
CA ASP A 185 -7.29 20.85 1.94
C ASP A 185 -6.06 20.46 2.78
N PHE A 186 -5.69 19.18 2.71
CA PHE A 186 -4.55 18.62 3.42
C PHE A 186 -3.37 18.26 2.51
N ARG A 187 -3.44 18.64 1.24
CA ARG A 187 -2.43 18.31 0.24
C ARG A 187 -1.02 18.67 0.73
N ASP A 188 -0.07 17.79 0.45
CA ASP A 188 1.35 18.06 0.63
C ASP A 188 2.05 18.09 -0.75
N PRO A 189 2.57 19.25 -1.18
CA PRO A 189 3.16 19.40 -2.52
C PRO A 189 4.48 18.64 -2.72
N ARG A 190 5.10 18.14 -1.65
CA ARG A 190 6.30 17.28 -1.73
C ARG A 190 5.99 15.90 -2.28
N ILE A 191 4.72 15.46 -2.21
CA ILE A 191 4.29 14.16 -2.71
C ILE A 191 3.97 14.27 -4.19
N SER A 192 4.75 13.62 -5.02
CA SER A 192 4.66 13.68 -6.48
C SER A 192 3.85 12.54 -7.10
N ALA A 193 3.59 11.45 -6.35
CA ALA A 193 2.83 10.31 -6.82
C ALA A 193 2.01 9.68 -5.69
N GLY A 194 0.89 9.03 -6.04
CA GLY A 194 -0.03 8.38 -5.12
C GLY A 194 -0.37 6.94 -5.49
N LEU A 195 -0.60 6.11 -4.46
CA LEU A 195 -1.08 4.76 -4.59
C LEU A 195 -2.19 4.53 -3.55
N MET A 196 -3.43 4.45 -4.01
CA MET A 196 -4.60 4.22 -3.14
C MET A 196 -5.08 2.77 -3.32
N LEU A 197 -4.89 1.95 -2.28
CA LEU A 197 -5.24 0.52 -2.26
C LEU A 197 -6.55 0.35 -1.51
N THR A 198 -7.62 -0.06 -2.19
CA THR A 198 -8.97 -0.24 -1.64
C THR A 198 -9.39 0.90 -0.68
N ALA A 199 -9.09 2.13 -1.09
CA ALA A 199 -9.42 3.31 -0.31
C ALA A 199 -10.94 3.53 -0.31
N PRO A 200 -11.55 3.99 0.80
CA PRO A 200 -12.96 4.35 0.82
C PRO A 200 -13.34 5.32 -0.30
N GLY A 201 -14.49 5.09 -0.91
CA GLY A 201 -15.12 5.98 -1.87
C GLY A 201 -15.82 7.16 -1.21
N ARG A 202 -16.77 7.77 -1.91
CA ARG A 202 -17.52 8.90 -1.39
C ARG A 202 -18.40 8.53 -0.20
N GLY A 203 -18.45 9.45 0.74
CA GLY A 203 -19.33 9.39 1.89
C GLY A 203 -20.69 10.06 1.64
N GLY A 204 -21.23 10.72 2.65
CA GLY A 204 -22.49 11.42 2.58
C GLY A 204 -23.66 10.52 2.19
N SER A 205 -24.36 10.86 1.09
CA SER A 205 -25.51 10.09 0.59
C SER A 205 -25.16 8.71 0.02
N ASP A 206 -23.90 8.43 -0.26
CA ASP A 206 -23.47 7.12 -0.76
C ASP A 206 -23.34 6.08 0.37
N LEU A 207 -23.35 6.51 1.63
CA LEU A 207 -23.36 5.63 2.80
C LEU A 207 -24.78 5.32 3.26
N THR A 208 -24.93 4.25 4.07
CA THR A 208 -26.18 4.07 4.81
C THR A 208 -26.38 5.25 5.78
N PRO A 209 -27.62 5.64 6.14
CA PRO A 209 -27.88 6.76 7.06
C PRO A 209 -27.11 6.63 8.39
N GLU A 210 -26.99 5.41 8.93
CA GLU A 210 -26.24 5.13 10.15
C GLU A 210 -24.74 5.43 9.94
N ASN A 211 -24.16 4.95 8.83
CA ASN A 211 -22.75 5.14 8.53
C ASN A 211 -22.43 6.58 8.14
N ALA A 212 -23.32 7.29 7.45
CA ALA A 212 -23.14 8.70 7.17
C ALA A 212 -23.02 9.54 8.45
N GLY A 213 -23.86 9.24 9.47
CA GLY A 213 -23.75 9.87 10.79
C GLY A 213 -22.49 9.48 11.58
N ARG A 214 -22.03 8.24 11.43
CA ARG A 214 -20.85 7.71 12.12
C ARG A 214 -19.53 8.14 11.49
N PHE A 215 -19.51 8.29 10.16
CA PHE A 215 -18.30 8.58 9.37
C PHE A 215 -18.46 9.86 8.51
N PRO A 216 -18.81 11.01 9.10
CA PRO A 216 -19.01 12.24 8.35
C PRO A 216 -17.74 12.71 7.61
N PHE A 217 -16.58 12.25 8.01
CA PHE A 217 -15.30 12.52 7.35
C PHE A 217 -15.08 11.71 6.07
N PHE A 218 -15.89 10.67 5.78
CA PHE A 218 -15.86 10.00 4.48
C PHE A 218 -16.58 10.79 3.37
N ASP A 219 -17.24 11.90 3.71
CA ASP A 219 -17.79 12.81 2.68
C ASP A 219 -16.64 13.61 2.03
N VAL A 220 -15.96 12.94 1.12
CA VAL A 220 -14.73 13.41 0.47
C VAL A 220 -15.03 13.95 -0.92
N ASP A 221 -14.48 15.13 -1.21
CA ASP A 221 -14.40 15.70 -2.54
C ASP A 221 -13.07 15.33 -3.20
N PHE A 222 -13.11 14.48 -4.20
CA PHE A 222 -11.94 14.05 -4.97
C PHE A 222 -11.50 15.04 -6.06
N SER A 223 -12.27 16.10 -6.33
CA SER A 223 -11.98 17.06 -7.42
C SER A 223 -10.65 17.80 -7.22
N GLY A 224 -10.21 17.94 -5.98
CA GLY A 224 -8.92 18.55 -5.62
C GLY A 224 -7.72 17.62 -5.75
N LEU A 225 -7.92 16.31 -5.89
CA LEU A 225 -6.84 15.33 -6.02
C LEU A 225 -6.24 15.42 -7.44
N THR A 226 -5.19 16.23 -7.58
CA THR A 226 -4.49 16.49 -8.86
C THR A 226 -3.15 15.77 -8.97
N THR A 227 -2.65 15.23 -7.88
CA THR A 227 -1.41 14.44 -7.87
C THR A 227 -1.59 13.14 -8.66
N ARG A 228 -0.59 12.75 -9.45
CA ARG A 228 -0.59 11.50 -10.23
C ARG A 228 -0.87 10.31 -9.32
N THR A 229 -1.94 9.56 -9.59
CA THR A 229 -2.40 8.50 -8.68
C THR A 229 -2.81 7.24 -9.43
N LEU A 230 -2.39 6.08 -8.91
CA LEU A 230 -2.97 4.78 -9.22
C LEU A 230 -3.99 4.41 -8.15
N VAL A 231 -5.20 4.10 -8.58
CA VAL A 231 -6.25 3.52 -7.71
C VAL A 231 -6.28 2.02 -7.94
N VAL A 232 -6.26 1.24 -6.85
CA VAL A 232 -6.24 -0.23 -6.89
C VAL A 232 -7.42 -0.76 -6.10
N VAL A 233 -8.17 -1.69 -6.69
CA VAL A 233 -9.37 -2.30 -6.10
C VAL A 233 -9.38 -3.81 -6.33
N GLY A 234 -10.10 -4.55 -5.46
CA GLY A 234 -10.46 -5.94 -5.70
C GLY A 234 -11.89 -6.01 -6.28
N ASP A 235 -12.14 -6.86 -7.25
CA ASP A 235 -13.47 -6.99 -7.84
C ASP A 235 -14.49 -7.75 -6.98
N GLU A 236 -14.02 -8.42 -5.92
CA GLU A 236 -14.83 -9.08 -4.90
C GLU A 236 -14.85 -8.32 -3.56
N ASP A 237 -14.33 -7.06 -3.52
CA ASP A 237 -14.38 -6.26 -2.30
C ASP A 237 -15.83 -5.87 -1.96
N ASN A 238 -16.24 -6.17 -0.74
CA ASN A 238 -17.60 -5.92 -0.27
C ASN A 238 -17.61 -4.80 0.79
N PRO A 239 -17.94 -3.56 0.41
CA PRO A 239 -17.93 -2.45 1.35
C PRO A 239 -19.09 -2.55 2.35
N HIS A 240 -18.79 -2.61 3.64
CA HIS A 240 -19.79 -2.66 4.71
C HIS A 240 -20.42 -1.30 5.08
N PHE A 241 -19.96 -0.22 4.46
CA PHE A 241 -20.36 1.15 4.82
C PHE A 241 -21.45 1.71 3.92
N THR A 242 -21.62 1.17 2.73
CA THR A 242 -22.47 1.64 1.65
C THR A 242 -23.32 0.51 1.10
N PRO A 243 -24.50 0.79 0.52
CA PRO A 243 -25.27 -0.19 -0.22
C PRO A 243 -24.71 -0.49 -1.63
N ARG A 244 -23.66 0.22 -2.04
CA ARG A 244 -22.96 0.00 -3.31
C ARG A 244 -22.06 -1.24 -3.23
N GLY A 245 -21.66 -1.76 -4.38
CA GLY A 245 -20.71 -2.86 -4.51
C GLY A 245 -19.25 -2.40 -4.55
N PRO A 246 -18.35 -3.26 -5.09
CA PRO A 246 -16.91 -2.99 -5.19
C PRO A 246 -16.55 -1.70 -5.93
N ASP A 247 -17.42 -1.23 -6.82
CA ASP A 247 -17.27 0.03 -7.56
C ASP A 247 -17.10 1.26 -6.65
N TRP A 248 -17.58 1.19 -5.40
CA TRP A 248 -17.43 2.27 -4.44
C TRP A 248 -15.95 2.62 -4.17
N PHE A 249 -15.08 1.65 -4.14
CA PHE A 249 -13.63 1.85 -3.94
C PHE A 249 -12.94 2.51 -5.15
N ALA A 250 -13.62 2.57 -6.31
CA ALA A 250 -13.10 3.21 -7.50
C ALA A 250 -13.45 4.71 -7.62
N ASP A 251 -14.19 5.30 -6.69
CA ASP A 251 -14.64 6.69 -6.78
C ASP A 251 -13.47 7.67 -6.94
N ALA A 252 -12.37 7.47 -6.22
CA ALA A 252 -11.18 8.28 -6.39
C ALA A 252 -10.64 8.27 -7.84
N PHE A 253 -10.75 7.14 -8.55
CA PHE A 253 -10.41 7.09 -9.96
C PHE A 253 -11.39 7.89 -10.82
N HIS A 254 -12.69 7.74 -10.58
CA HIS A 254 -13.69 8.38 -11.43
C HIS A 254 -13.73 9.90 -11.24
N ASP A 255 -13.62 10.38 -10.01
CA ASP A 255 -13.91 11.76 -9.63
C ASP A 255 -12.68 12.66 -9.53
N SER A 256 -11.45 12.11 -9.53
CA SER A 256 -10.24 12.93 -9.42
C SER A 256 -9.56 13.19 -10.76
N PRO A 257 -9.05 14.40 -10.99
CA PRO A 257 -8.28 14.71 -12.20
C PRO A 257 -6.88 14.09 -12.21
N GLY A 258 -6.33 13.75 -11.04
CA GLY A 258 -4.98 13.22 -10.88
C GLY A 258 -4.89 11.70 -11.03
N ALA A 259 -5.98 10.95 -10.90
CA ALA A 259 -5.95 9.51 -11.15
C ALA A 259 -5.67 9.23 -12.63
N GLU A 260 -4.63 8.43 -12.90
CA GLU A 260 -4.23 8.08 -14.26
C GLU A 260 -4.71 6.70 -14.68
N ALA A 261 -4.86 5.78 -13.73
CA ALA A 261 -5.35 4.43 -14.00
C ALA A 261 -6.11 3.85 -12.79
N LEU A 262 -7.01 2.93 -13.10
CA LEU A 262 -7.64 2.00 -12.16
C LEU A 262 -7.07 0.61 -12.43
N LEU A 263 -6.45 0.01 -11.42
CA LEU A 263 -6.03 -1.38 -11.40
C LEU A 263 -7.07 -2.20 -10.64
N THR A 264 -7.75 -3.10 -11.34
CA THR A 264 -8.71 -4.03 -10.73
C THR A 264 -8.08 -5.41 -10.64
N LEU A 265 -7.89 -5.91 -9.42
CA LEU A 265 -7.45 -7.28 -9.15
C LEU A 265 -8.67 -8.21 -9.17
N ARG A 266 -8.55 -9.38 -9.79
CA ARG A 266 -9.64 -10.33 -9.99
C ARG A 266 -9.66 -11.40 -8.91
N GLY A 267 -10.86 -11.76 -8.48
CA GLY A 267 -11.09 -12.83 -7.51
C GLY A 267 -10.56 -12.52 -6.11
N VAL A 268 -10.41 -11.25 -5.76
CA VAL A 268 -9.93 -10.83 -4.45
C VAL A 268 -10.77 -9.69 -3.88
N GLY A 269 -10.93 -9.71 -2.55
CA GLY A 269 -11.61 -8.68 -1.78
C GLY A 269 -10.66 -7.61 -1.26
N HIS A 270 -11.02 -7.05 -0.11
CA HIS A 270 -10.39 -5.89 0.53
C HIS A 270 -8.89 -6.05 0.78
N GLY A 271 -8.44 -7.25 1.10
CA GLY A 271 -7.03 -7.57 1.37
C GLY A 271 -6.15 -7.74 0.14
N LEU A 272 -6.66 -7.60 -1.12
CA LEU A 272 -5.92 -7.72 -2.37
C LEU A 272 -5.01 -8.97 -2.41
N GLY A 273 -5.54 -10.11 -1.97
CA GLY A 273 -4.84 -11.39 -1.91
C GLY A 273 -3.90 -11.58 -0.72
N GLY A 274 -3.86 -10.63 0.24
CA GLY A 274 -3.10 -10.73 1.47
C GLY A 274 -1.98 -9.71 1.64
N ILE A 275 -2.12 -8.48 1.09
CA ILE A 275 -1.08 -7.42 1.19
C ILE A 275 -0.74 -7.04 2.63
N ALA A 276 -1.64 -7.25 3.57
CA ALA A 276 -1.41 -6.97 4.98
C ALA A 276 -0.59 -8.07 5.68
N GLY A 277 -0.63 -9.29 5.18
CA GLY A 277 0.00 -10.51 5.69
C GLY A 277 -0.92 -11.70 5.37
N LEU A 278 -0.39 -12.79 4.83
CA LEU A 278 -1.20 -13.95 4.44
C LEU A 278 -1.89 -14.59 5.65
N ASP A 279 -1.24 -14.60 6.81
CA ASP A 279 -1.73 -15.12 8.08
C ASP A 279 -2.46 -14.08 8.95
N ALA A 280 -2.67 -12.88 8.39
CA ALA A 280 -3.35 -11.81 9.12
C ALA A 280 -4.86 -12.08 9.23
N LYS A 281 -5.43 -11.77 10.39
CA LYS A 281 -6.88 -11.93 10.64
C LYS A 281 -7.75 -11.13 9.65
N GLU A 282 -7.22 -10.04 9.11
CA GLU A 282 -7.87 -9.18 8.13
C GLU A 282 -7.77 -9.71 6.69
N THR A 283 -7.02 -10.79 6.46
CA THR A 283 -6.93 -11.43 5.15
C THR A 283 -8.11 -12.38 4.97
N GLU A 284 -9.10 -11.96 4.21
CA GLU A 284 -10.33 -12.72 3.95
C GLU A 284 -10.08 -13.91 3.02
N THR A 285 -9.20 -13.71 2.05
CA THR A 285 -8.82 -14.71 1.03
C THR A 285 -7.33 -14.66 0.79
N GLU A 286 -6.64 -15.77 1.04
CA GLU A 286 -5.26 -15.95 0.64
C GLU A 286 -5.20 -16.26 -0.84
N ALA A 287 -4.64 -15.34 -1.64
CA ALA A 287 -4.47 -15.49 -3.08
C ALA A 287 -3.03 -15.11 -3.47
N PRO A 288 -2.05 -16.02 -3.30
CA PRO A 288 -0.62 -15.72 -3.50
C PRO A 288 -0.28 -15.17 -4.88
N ASP A 289 -0.93 -15.66 -5.93
CA ASP A 289 -0.68 -15.20 -7.30
C ASP A 289 -1.23 -13.78 -7.53
N ALA A 290 -2.43 -13.48 -7.00
CA ALA A 290 -2.99 -12.12 -7.02
C ALA A 290 -2.20 -11.15 -6.15
N LEU A 291 -1.73 -11.60 -4.98
CA LEU A 291 -0.83 -10.83 -4.12
C LEU A 291 0.46 -10.46 -4.84
N GLU A 292 1.08 -11.44 -5.53
CA GLU A 292 2.30 -11.19 -6.29
C GLU A 292 2.04 -10.25 -7.47
N ALA A 293 0.90 -10.37 -8.16
CA ALA A 293 0.49 -9.42 -9.19
C ALA A 293 0.32 -8.01 -8.62
N THR A 294 -0.31 -7.88 -7.45
CA THR A 294 -0.45 -6.60 -6.73
C THR A 294 0.90 -5.97 -6.44
N LYS A 295 1.85 -6.73 -5.88
CA LYS A 295 3.20 -6.26 -5.59
C LYS A 295 3.93 -5.76 -6.84
N ARG A 296 3.90 -6.54 -7.93
CA ARG A 296 4.60 -6.23 -9.18
C ARG A 296 4.03 -5.02 -9.90
N LEU A 297 2.70 -4.94 -10.02
CA LEU A 297 2.03 -3.83 -10.70
C LEU A 297 2.17 -2.52 -9.92
N THR A 298 2.01 -2.55 -8.61
CA THR A 298 2.20 -1.37 -7.76
C THR A 298 3.66 -0.90 -7.74
N LEU A 299 4.62 -1.82 -7.70
CA LEU A 299 6.03 -1.51 -7.87
C LEU A 299 6.31 -0.81 -9.21
N ALA A 300 5.79 -1.38 -10.30
CA ALA A 300 6.01 -0.83 -11.64
C ALA A 300 5.47 0.61 -11.76
N TRP A 301 4.28 0.87 -11.17
CA TRP A 301 3.75 2.22 -11.07
C TRP A 301 4.67 3.16 -10.30
N LEU A 302 5.08 2.78 -9.09
CA LEU A 302 5.96 3.58 -8.25
C LEU A 302 7.30 3.85 -8.93
N ARG A 303 7.92 2.84 -9.55
CA ARG A 303 9.19 3.00 -10.27
C ARG A 303 9.07 3.96 -11.45
N SER A 304 7.97 3.87 -12.20
CA SER A 304 7.73 4.77 -13.34
C SER A 304 7.49 6.20 -12.89
N THR A 305 6.67 6.42 -11.87
CA THR A 305 6.29 7.75 -11.41
C THR A 305 7.39 8.45 -10.60
N LEU A 306 8.26 7.70 -9.93
CA LEU A 306 9.39 8.20 -9.17
C LEU A 306 10.70 8.25 -9.97
N GLY A 307 10.64 8.00 -11.28
CA GLY A 307 11.78 8.19 -12.18
C GLY A 307 12.89 7.16 -12.06
N LEU A 308 12.60 5.96 -11.54
CA LEU A 308 13.56 4.84 -11.52
C LEU A 308 13.59 4.10 -12.87
N ASP A 309 12.43 4.00 -13.53
CA ASP A 309 12.28 3.35 -14.84
C ASP A 309 10.98 3.86 -15.48
N ALA A 310 11.11 4.72 -16.48
CA ALA A 310 9.97 5.39 -17.12
C ALA A 310 9.00 4.42 -17.81
N ASP A 311 9.50 3.29 -18.28
CA ASP A 311 8.71 2.30 -19.03
C ASP A 311 8.14 1.19 -18.12
N ALA A 312 8.51 1.12 -16.84
CA ALA A 312 8.12 0.05 -15.93
C ALA A 312 6.60 -0.17 -15.90
N TRP A 313 5.82 0.90 -15.72
CA TRP A 313 4.36 0.80 -15.69
C TRP A 313 3.77 0.30 -17.00
N LYS A 314 4.20 0.87 -18.12
CA LYS A 314 3.71 0.47 -19.44
C LYS A 314 4.01 -1.01 -19.73
N THR A 315 5.21 -1.45 -19.38
CA THR A 315 5.66 -2.84 -19.60
C THR A 315 4.87 -3.81 -18.72
N ALA A 316 4.69 -3.48 -17.43
CA ALA A 316 3.96 -4.32 -16.50
C ALA A 316 2.45 -4.38 -16.83
N ALA A 317 1.83 -3.24 -17.18
CA ALA A 317 0.44 -3.20 -17.61
C ALA A 317 0.23 -3.98 -18.92
N GLY A 318 1.17 -3.90 -19.87
CA GLY A 318 1.14 -4.66 -21.13
C GLY A 318 1.23 -6.18 -20.92
N ALA A 319 1.82 -6.66 -19.83
CA ALA A 319 1.84 -8.09 -19.51
C ALA A 319 0.43 -8.64 -19.18
N LEU A 320 -0.54 -7.77 -18.86
CA LEU A 320 -1.93 -8.14 -18.65
C LEU A 320 -2.69 -8.44 -19.96
N ASP A 321 -2.09 -8.22 -21.12
CA ASP A 321 -2.62 -8.67 -22.40
C ASP A 321 -2.30 -10.17 -22.67
N GLY A 322 -1.52 -10.79 -21.78
CA GLY A 322 -1.07 -12.19 -21.84
C GLY A 322 -1.64 -13.06 -20.72
N PRO A 323 -0.87 -14.07 -20.24
CA PRO A 323 -1.33 -15.01 -19.21
C PRO A 323 -1.79 -14.36 -17.92
N ALA A 324 -1.16 -13.23 -17.53
CA ALA A 324 -1.52 -12.49 -16.32
C ALA A 324 -2.89 -11.76 -16.40
N SER A 325 -3.56 -11.74 -17.54
CA SER A 325 -4.90 -11.13 -17.72
C SER A 325 -5.97 -11.72 -16.80
N ALA A 326 -5.78 -12.97 -16.37
CA ALA A 326 -6.68 -13.63 -15.42
C ALA A 326 -6.58 -13.02 -14.00
N LEU A 327 -5.49 -12.32 -13.66
CA LEU A 327 -5.24 -11.77 -12.33
C LEU A 327 -5.68 -10.32 -12.16
N ALA A 328 -5.61 -9.53 -13.23
CA ALA A 328 -5.87 -8.10 -13.12
C ALA A 328 -6.26 -7.47 -14.47
N GLN A 329 -6.83 -6.28 -14.36
CA GLN A 329 -7.13 -5.40 -15.50
C GLN A 329 -6.73 -3.97 -15.15
N VAL A 330 -6.19 -3.25 -16.14
CA VAL A 330 -5.91 -1.81 -16.03
C VAL A 330 -6.90 -1.03 -16.90
N THR A 331 -7.59 -0.08 -16.30
CA THR A 331 -8.43 0.90 -17.00
C THR A 331 -7.72 2.26 -16.97
N PRO A 332 -7.20 2.76 -18.08
CA PRO A 332 -6.57 4.07 -18.13
C PRO A 332 -7.63 5.18 -18.01
N LYS A 333 -7.26 6.28 -17.37
CA LYS A 333 -8.11 7.48 -17.34
C LYS A 333 -8.09 8.14 -18.73
N THR A 334 -9.24 8.17 -19.37
CA THR A 334 -9.41 8.95 -20.60
C THR A 334 -9.49 10.44 -20.27
N ARG A 335 -8.45 11.20 -20.60
CA ARG A 335 -8.54 12.65 -20.51
C ARG A 335 -9.43 13.14 -21.65
N PRO A 336 -10.44 14.00 -21.38
CA PRO A 336 -11.18 14.63 -22.48
C PRO A 336 -10.16 15.34 -23.37
N LYS A 337 -10.19 15.04 -24.68
CA LYS A 337 -9.38 15.77 -25.65
C LYS A 337 -9.74 17.24 -25.50
N GLY A 338 -8.76 18.06 -25.11
CA GLY A 338 -8.96 19.48 -24.92
C GLY A 338 -9.64 20.08 -26.16
N LYS A 339 -10.70 20.84 -25.92
CA LYS A 339 -11.35 21.68 -26.94
C LYS A 339 -10.47 22.88 -27.22
#